data_d509d3a8c6341997f3ec3718adb6d586
#
_entry.id   d509d3a8c6341997f3ec3718adb6d586
#
_cell.length_a   1.000
_cell.length_b   1.000
_cell.length_c   1.000
_cell.angle_alpha   90.00
_cell.angle_beta   90.00
_cell.angle_gamma   90.00
#
_symmetry.space_group_name_H-M   'P 1'
#
loop_
_entity.id
_entity.type
_entity.pdbx_description
1 polymer ?
#
loop_
_entity_poly.entity_id
_entity_poly.type
_entity_poly.pdbx_seq_one_letter_code
_entity_poly.pdbx_strand_id
1 'polypeptide(L)'
;MRVYLLVMAIATVTTYVAVPIIRHIALVGNALTPVRARDVHSTPIPRLGGVAMFFGLFSAVAVASQIPYLSDVIDSSAWAVVLGAGLVCLLGVVDDLWELDWMTKLAGQILAAGVMAWQGVQLLTF
;
A
#
# COMPACT_ATOMS: atom_id res chain seq x y z
N MET A 1 0.84 24.39 5.70
CA MET A 1 2.20 23.90 5.39
C MET A 1 2.77 22.99 6.46
N ARG A 2 2.88 23.44 7.72
CA ARG A 2 3.48 22.63 8.82
C ARG A 2 2.76 21.30 9.05
N VAL A 3 1.43 21.28 8.97
CA VAL A 3 0.63 20.07 9.22
C VAL A 3 0.84 19.01 8.11
N TYR A 4 0.92 19.44 6.87
CA TYR A 4 1.20 18.52 5.75
C TYR A 4 2.61 17.91 5.84
N LEU A 5 3.59 18.71 6.26
CA LEU A 5 4.95 18.23 6.52
C LEU A 5 4.98 17.21 7.64
N LEU A 6 4.19 17.42 8.70
CA LEU A 6 4.06 16.48 9.80
C LEU A 6 3.47 15.14 9.32
N VAL A 7 2.38 15.17 8.56
CA VAL A 7 1.74 13.97 8.01
C VAL A 7 2.71 13.22 7.08
N MET A 8 3.43 13.97 6.23
CA MET A 8 4.44 13.40 5.35
C MET A 8 5.59 12.76 6.14
N ALA A 9 6.05 13.42 7.21
CA ALA A 9 7.09 12.87 8.09
C ALA A 9 6.63 11.58 8.77
N ILE A 10 5.38 11.52 9.25
CA ILE A 10 4.80 10.33 9.87
C ILE A 10 4.74 9.17 8.86
N ALA A 11 4.25 9.42 7.64
CA ALA A 11 4.21 8.40 6.59
C ALA A 11 5.62 7.86 6.29
N THR A 12 6.59 8.76 6.16
CA THR A 12 7.99 8.41 5.88
C THR A 12 8.61 7.57 7.01
N VAL A 13 8.47 8.02 8.25
CA VAL A 13 9.02 7.32 9.43
C VAL A 13 8.37 5.95 9.58
N THR A 14 7.04 5.88 9.46
CA THR A 14 6.30 4.60 9.57
C THR A 14 6.76 3.62 8.49
N THR A 15 6.85 4.07 7.24
CA THR A 15 7.34 3.23 6.14
C THR A 15 8.78 2.78 6.39
N TYR A 16 9.64 3.69 6.81
CA TYR A 16 11.05 3.40 7.10
C TYR A 16 11.20 2.34 8.21
N VAL A 17 10.41 2.43 9.26
CA VAL A 17 10.41 1.44 10.37
C VAL A 17 9.74 0.13 9.93
N ALA A 18 8.70 0.19 9.09
CA ALA A 18 7.99 -0.99 8.61
C ALA A 18 8.84 -1.85 7.66
N VAL A 19 9.69 -1.24 6.84
CA VAL A 19 10.50 -1.96 5.83
C VAL A 19 11.35 -3.09 6.44
N PRO A 20 12.17 -2.88 7.50
CA PRO A 20 12.96 -3.97 8.06
C PRO A 20 12.09 -5.05 8.72
N ILE A 21 10.95 -4.68 9.29
CA ILE A 21 10.01 -5.63 9.91
C ILE A 21 9.38 -6.51 8.83
N ILE A 22 8.87 -5.90 7.76
CA ILE A 22 8.27 -6.62 6.63
C ILE A 22 9.32 -7.49 5.93
N ARG A 23 10.55 -6.97 5.77
CA ARG A 23 11.66 -7.75 5.22
C ARG A 23 11.95 -9.00 6.06
N HIS A 24 11.99 -8.86 7.38
CA HIS A 24 12.18 -9.99 8.28
C HIS A 24 11.06 -11.03 8.15
N ILE A 25 9.81 -10.58 8.11
CA ILE A 25 8.64 -11.45 7.91
C ILE A 25 8.72 -12.16 6.55
N ALA A 26 9.11 -11.46 5.51
CA ALA A 26 9.27 -12.03 4.17
C ALA A 26 10.37 -13.10 4.13
N LEU A 27 11.48 -12.89 4.84
CA LEU A 27 12.57 -13.87 4.94
C LEU A 27 12.12 -15.13 5.70
N VAL A 28 11.41 -14.96 6.81
CA VAL A 28 10.90 -16.08 7.61
C VAL A 28 9.81 -16.84 6.86
N GLY A 29 8.95 -16.14 6.12
CA GLY A 29 7.84 -16.71 5.36
C GLY A 29 8.22 -17.26 3.98
N ASN A 30 9.53 -17.26 3.60
CA ASN A 30 10.00 -17.63 2.26
C ASN A 30 9.35 -16.84 1.10
N ALA A 31 8.87 -15.62 1.38
CA ALA A 31 8.33 -14.71 0.37
C ALA A 31 9.44 -14.01 -0.40
N LEU A 32 10.39 -14.78 -0.91
CA LEU A 32 11.55 -14.30 -1.66
C LEU A 32 11.36 -14.51 -3.16
N THR A 33 11.85 -13.55 -3.93
CA THR A 33 11.95 -13.73 -5.38
C THR A 33 13.09 -14.71 -5.68
N PRO A 34 12.81 -15.84 -6.35
CA PRO A 34 13.89 -16.74 -6.77
C PRO A 34 14.81 -16.01 -7.75
N VAL A 35 16.11 -16.24 -7.59
CA VAL A 35 17.13 -15.71 -8.52
C VAL A 35 17.01 -16.47 -9.84
N ARG A 36 16.78 -15.75 -10.94
CA ARG A 36 16.77 -16.31 -12.30
C ARG A 36 18.08 -16.00 -12.99
N ALA A 37 18.46 -16.82 -13.96
CA ALA A 37 19.72 -16.69 -14.70
C ALA A 37 19.91 -15.33 -15.39
N ARG A 38 18.83 -14.62 -15.67
CA ARG A 38 18.82 -13.27 -16.28
C ARG A 38 18.71 -12.12 -15.27
N ASP A 39 18.64 -12.43 -13.98
CA ASP A 39 18.51 -11.43 -12.95
C ASP A 39 19.88 -10.86 -12.61
N VAL A 40 19.94 -9.54 -12.42
CA VAL A 40 21.17 -8.83 -12.03
C VAL A 40 21.55 -9.10 -10.57
N HIS A 41 20.59 -9.60 -9.78
CA HIS A 41 20.78 -9.88 -8.36
C HIS A 41 21.27 -11.31 -8.13
N SER A 42 22.34 -11.46 -7.34
CA SER A 42 22.90 -12.76 -6.95
C SER A 42 22.24 -13.38 -5.73
N THR A 43 21.44 -12.60 -4.97
CA THR A 43 20.74 -13.03 -3.76
C THR A 43 19.22 -12.90 -3.91
N PRO A 44 18.43 -13.81 -3.31
CA PRO A 44 16.98 -13.65 -3.28
C PRO A 44 16.58 -12.32 -2.64
N ILE A 45 15.65 -11.61 -3.29
CA ILE A 45 15.16 -10.31 -2.81
C ILE A 45 13.81 -10.51 -2.15
N PRO A 46 13.61 -10.01 -0.89
CA PRO A 46 12.30 -10.01 -0.28
C PRO A 46 11.33 -9.17 -1.11
N ARG A 47 10.17 -9.73 -1.38
CA ARG A 47 9.03 -9.01 -1.96
C ARG A 47 8.31 -8.23 -0.85
N LEU A 48 7.05 -8.01 -0.94
CA LEU A 48 6.22 -7.39 0.12
C LEU A 48 6.58 -5.94 0.50
N GLY A 49 7.42 -5.25 -0.28
CA GLY A 49 7.75 -3.83 -0.03
C GLY A 49 6.53 -2.91 -0.05
N GLY A 50 5.53 -3.23 -0.89
CA GLY A 50 4.27 -2.50 -0.96
C GLY A 50 3.47 -2.50 0.33
N VAL A 51 3.62 -3.55 1.16
CA VAL A 51 2.97 -3.63 2.48
C VAL A 51 3.49 -2.54 3.41
N ALA A 52 4.80 -2.30 3.42
CA ALA A 52 5.39 -1.22 4.23
C ALA A 52 4.88 0.16 3.79
N MET A 53 4.75 0.37 2.48
CA MET A 53 4.20 1.62 1.94
C MET A 53 2.72 1.79 2.31
N PHE A 54 1.94 0.71 2.28
CA PHE A 54 0.54 0.73 2.71
C PHE A 54 0.41 1.10 4.19
N PHE A 55 1.24 0.55 5.07
CA PHE A 55 1.26 0.95 6.47
C PHE A 55 1.62 2.41 6.66
N GLY A 56 2.53 2.95 5.85
CA GLY A 56 2.84 4.38 5.84
C GLY A 56 1.63 5.23 5.47
N LEU A 57 0.94 4.87 4.40
CA LEU A 57 -0.29 5.55 3.97
C LEU A 57 -1.39 5.46 5.04
N PHE A 58 -1.64 4.26 5.57
CA PHE A 58 -2.65 4.03 6.60
C PHE A 58 -2.38 4.87 7.86
N SER A 59 -1.14 4.86 8.36
CA SER A 59 -0.77 5.65 9.54
C SER A 59 -0.90 7.15 9.30
N ALA A 60 -0.54 7.62 8.12
CA ALA A 60 -0.68 9.03 7.76
C ALA A 60 -2.14 9.48 7.77
N VAL A 61 -3.05 8.70 7.16
CA VAL A 61 -4.48 9.00 7.14
C VAL A 61 -5.08 8.90 8.54
N ALA A 62 -4.70 7.86 9.31
CA ALA A 62 -5.18 7.68 10.69
C ALA A 62 -4.79 8.84 11.59
N VAL A 63 -3.54 9.30 11.51
CA VAL A 63 -3.09 10.47 12.30
C VAL A 63 -3.73 11.75 11.80
N ALA A 64 -3.81 11.94 10.48
CA ALA A 64 -4.45 13.13 9.90
C ALA A 64 -5.92 13.26 10.31
N SER A 65 -6.63 12.15 10.45
CA SER A 65 -8.03 12.14 10.93
C SER A 65 -8.18 12.58 12.38
N GLN A 66 -7.13 12.50 13.19
CA GLN A 66 -7.12 12.96 14.59
C GLN A 66 -6.78 14.46 14.73
N ILE A 67 -6.29 15.09 13.68
CA ILE A 67 -5.94 16.52 13.72
C ILE A 67 -7.18 17.33 13.34
N PRO A 68 -7.70 18.20 14.23
CA PRO A 68 -8.93 18.95 13.98
C PRO A 68 -8.90 19.78 12.70
N TYR A 69 -7.73 20.29 12.32
CA TYR A 69 -7.53 21.07 11.09
C TYR A 69 -7.69 20.24 9.82
N LEU A 70 -7.39 18.95 9.87
CA LEU A 70 -7.46 18.03 8.74
C LEU A 70 -8.69 17.13 8.76
N SER A 71 -9.36 17.01 9.90
CA SER A 71 -10.52 16.14 10.05
C SER A 71 -11.67 16.50 9.09
N ASP A 72 -11.81 17.77 8.75
CA ASP A 72 -12.81 18.24 7.79
C ASP A 72 -12.46 17.88 6.33
N VAL A 73 -11.18 17.63 6.05
CA VAL A 73 -10.67 17.21 4.74
C VAL A 73 -10.63 15.69 4.61
N ILE A 74 -10.40 14.99 5.72
CA ILE A 74 -10.38 13.53 5.79
C ILE A 74 -11.82 13.03 5.97
N ASP A 75 -12.53 12.97 4.86
CA ASP A 75 -13.89 12.45 4.80
C ASP A 75 -13.94 10.95 4.46
N SER A 76 -15.13 10.44 4.16
CA SER A 76 -15.34 9.06 3.74
C SER A 76 -14.52 8.68 2.49
N SER A 77 -14.21 9.65 1.62
CA SER A 77 -13.43 9.42 0.40
C SER A 77 -11.97 9.06 0.71
N ALA A 78 -11.36 9.68 1.73
CA ALA A 78 -10.01 9.33 2.14
C ALA A 78 -9.93 7.89 2.67
N TRP A 79 -10.90 7.46 3.46
CA TRP A 79 -10.99 6.08 3.93
C TRP A 79 -11.28 5.10 2.80
N ALA A 80 -12.08 5.49 1.81
CA ALA A 80 -12.30 4.70 0.60
C ALA A 80 -11.00 4.48 -0.18
N VAL A 81 -10.15 5.49 -0.29
CA VAL A 81 -8.81 5.36 -0.90
C VAL A 81 -7.94 4.38 -0.10
N VAL A 82 -7.97 4.45 1.23
CA VAL A 82 -7.22 3.50 2.09
C VAL A 82 -7.72 2.07 1.89
N LEU A 83 -9.04 1.87 1.80
CA LEU A 83 -9.62 0.54 1.51
C LEU A 83 -9.19 0.03 0.13
N GLY A 84 -9.28 0.86 -0.90
CA GLY A 84 -8.83 0.50 -2.25
C GLY A 84 -7.34 0.16 -2.30
N ALA A 85 -6.52 0.98 -1.65
CA ALA A 85 -5.08 0.72 -1.51
C ALA A 85 -4.81 -0.58 -0.76
N GLY A 86 -5.59 -0.88 0.28
CA GLY A 86 -5.51 -2.16 1.03
C GLY A 86 -5.84 -3.36 0.16
N LEU A 87 -6.88 -3.28 -0.66
CA LEU A 87 -7.25 -4.34 -1.60
C LEU A 87 -6.15 -4.59 -2.64
N VAL A 88 -5.59 -3.53 -3.22
CA VAL A 88 -4.48 -3.64 -4.16
C VAL A 88 -3.23 -4.19 -3.47
N CYS A 89 -2.96 -3.77 -2.24
CA CYS A 89 -1.85 -4.27 -1.43
C CYS A 89 -2.01 -5.78 -1.17
N LEU A 90 -3.20 -6.23 -0.76
CA LEU A 90 -3.50 -7.65 -0.57
C LEU A 90 -3.32 -8.45 -1.85
N LEU A 91 -3.82 -7.92 -2.98
CA LEU A 91 -3.63 -8.54 -4.28
C LEU A 91 -2.13 -8.67 -4.62
N GLY A 92 -1.34 -7.63 -4.34
CA GLY A 92 0.11 -7.66 -4.51
C GLY A 92 0.80 -8.70 -3.63
N VAL A 93 0.38 -8.83 -2.36
CA VAL A 93 0.89 -9.86 -1.45
C VAL A 93 0.55 -11.26 -1.97
N VAL A 94 -0.69 -11.47 -2.39
CA VAL A 94 -1.13 -12.76 -2.94
C VAL A 94 -0.34 -13.09 -4.22
N ASP A 95 -0.13 -12.11 -5.09
CA ASP A 95 0.68 -12.28 -6.29
C ASP A 95 2.15 -12.61 -5.97
N ASP A 96 2.72 -11.95 -4.98
CA ASP A 96 4.09 -12.19 -4.54
C ASP A 96 4.29 -13.60 -3.95
N LEU A 97 3.26 -14.14 -3.31
CA LEU A 97 3.30 -15.48 -2.70
C LEU A 97 2.96 -16.60 -3.67
N TRP A 98 2.00 -16.39 -4.58
CA TRP A 98 1.44 -17.44 -5.45
C TRP A 98 1.57 -17.17 -6.95
N GLU A 99 2.20 -16.08 -7.36
CA GLU A 99 2.38 -15.71 -8.78
C GLU A 99 1.06 -15.83 -9.59
N LEU A 100 0.18 -14.83 -9.42
CA LEU A 100 -1.12 -14.80 -10.08
C LEU A 100 -1.00 -14.58 -11.59
N ASP A 101 -1.95 -15.15 -12.34
CA ASP A 101 -2.12 -14.86 -13.75
C ASP A 101 -2.43 -13.37 -13.99
N TRP A 102 -2.07 -12.87 -15.18
CA TRP A 102 -2.36 -11.49 -15.56
C TRP A 102 -3.88 -11.17 -15.55
N MET A 103 -4.73 -12.13 -15.91
CA MET A 103 -6.19 -11.94 -15.86
C MET A 103 -6.69 -11.79 -14.41
N THR A 104 -6.18 -12.59 -13.48
CA THR A 104 -6.55 -12.51 -12.06
C THR A 104 -6.09 -11.18 -11.45
N LYS A 105 -4.88 -10.71 -11.80
CA LYS A 105 -4.39 -9.39 -11.39
C LYS A 105 -5.28 -8.28 -11.89
N LEU A 106 -5.61 -8.31 -13.19
CA LEU A 106 -6.47 -7.31 -13.80
C LEU A 106 -7.87 -7.29 -13.16
N ALA A 107 -8.46 -8.47 -12.96
CA ALA A 107 -9.77 -8.59 -12.31
C ALA A 107 -9.74 -8.00 -10.88
N GLY A 108 -8.70 -8.31 -10.09
CA GLY A 108 -8.53 -7.77 -8.74
C GLY A 108 -8.37 -6.25 -8.73
N GLN A 109 -7.63 -5.70 -9.66
CA GLN A 109 -7.45 -4.25 -9.80
C GLN A 109 -8.76 -3.55 -10.20
N ILE A 110 -9.53 -4.13 -11.11
CA ILE A 110 -10.85 -3.63 -11.52
C ILE A 110 -11.82 -3.66 -10.32
N LEU A 111 -11.81 -4.73 -9.54
CA LEU A 111 -12.63 -4.82 -8.32
C LEU A 111 -12.25 -3.77 -7.30
N ALA A 112 -10.97 -3.56 -7.04
CA ALA A 112 -10.49 -2.53 -6.12
C ALA A 112 -10.91 -1.13 -6.59
N ALA A 113 -10.73 -0.83 -7.87
CA ALA A 113 -11.16 0.43 -8.47
C ALA A 113 -12.70 0.60 -8.40
N GLY A 114 -13.45 -0.47 -8.63
CA GLY A 114 -14.92 -0.47 -8.51
C GLY A 114 -15.40 -0.17 -7.10
N VAL A 115 -14.76 -0.75 -6.08
CA VAL A 115 -15.05 -0.46 -4.68
C VAL A 115 -14.80 1.00 -4.35
N MET A 116 -13.68 1.57 -4.80
CA MET A 116 -13.36 2.98 -4.61
C MET A 116 -14.39 3.88 -5.30
N ALA A 117 -14.74 3.57 -6.55
CA ALA A 117 -15.74 4.33 -7.31
C ALA A 117 -17.12 4.27 -6.65
N TRP A 118 -17.51 3.11 -6.12
CA TRP A 118 -18.77 2.95 -5.39
C TRP A 118 -18.82 3.86 -4.15
N GLN A 119 -17.70 4.01 -3.45
CA GLN A 119 -17.62 4.88 -2.28
C GLN A 119 -17.52 6.37 -2.61
N GLY A 120 -17.68 6.74 -3.87
CA GLY A 120 -17.73 8.13 -4.31
C GLY A 120 -16.37 8.75 -4.61
N VAL A 121 -15.30 7.96 -4.66
CA VAL A 121 -14.01 8.44 -5.13
C VAL A 121 -14.08 8.62 -6.64
N GLN A 122 -14.33 9.83 -7.07
CA GLN A 122 -14.46 10.18 -8.48
C GLN A 122 -13.42 11.24 -8.84
N LEU A 123 -12.78 11.06 -9.98
CA LEU A 123 -11.97 12.09 -10.59
C LEU A 123 -12.90 13.06 -11.33
N LEU A 124 -13.50 13.96 -10.58
CA LEU A 124 -14.24 15.06 -11.16
C LEU A 124 -13.26 16.12 -11.65
N THR A 125 -12.85 15.99 -12.87
CA THR A 125 -12.03 16.97 -13.56
C THR A 125 -12.92 17.97 -14.28
N PHE A 126 -13.31 18.98 -13.58
CA PHE A 126 -13.95 20.15 -14.24
C PHE A 126 -13.71 21.41 -13.43
#